data_0b795217e1a20354a2a3942d6d318c8b
#
_entry.id   0b795217e1a20354a2a3942d6d318c8b
#
_cell.length_a   1.000
_cell.length_b   1.000
_cell.length_c   1.000
_cell.angle_alpha   90.00
_cell.angle_beta   90.00
_cell.angle_gamma   90.00
#
_symmetry.space_group_name_H-M   'P 1'
#
loop_
_entity.id
_entity.type
_entity.pdbx_description
1 polymer ?
#
loop_
_entity_poly.entity_id
_entity_poly.type
_entity_poly.pdbx_seq_one_letter_code
_entity_poly.pdbx_strand_id
1 'polypeptide(L)'
;MKKFLAICLSAALAASMLVGCGGNNEKVTAKVIDIDLTNEEYAFGVDKEQPELLDEVNDFIASIKEDGTLDEICNKYFSDGEPEAVKSAKLDTTKDQLVVATNAAFEPFEYTKGEDYYGIDMEIASLLAEKLGKELVIENMDFDAVCLSVSQQKCDIAMAGLTINEEREKYVTFTDSYYSASQRLIVPSNDTAFDDCKSADDVAAKLAELKESDKIGVQQGTTGQYYVEGSEDWDFPGLPAKCVTYKSGSLAVQDMLNGNINYVIIDAAPASAITTAINEVQ
;
A
#
# COMPACT_ATOMS: atom_id res chain seq x y z
N MET A 1 61.21 -42.99 18.13
CA MET A 1 60.41 -43.95 18.92
C MET A 1 58.96 -43.56 18.83
N LYS A 2 58.16 -44.56 18.62
CA LYS A 2 56.67 -44.56 18.51
C LYS A 2 56.06 -44.05 17.21
N LYS A 3 55.80 -45.02 16.35
CA LYS A 3 54.97 -45.05 15.17
C LYS A 3 53.54 -44.93 15.61
N PHE A 4 52.76 -44.08 14.93
CA PHE A 4 51.25 -44.15 14.91
C PHE A 4 50.81 -44.60 13.56
N LEU A 5 50.13 -45.72 13.56
CA LEU A 5 49.52 -46.42 12.45
C LEU A 5 48.15 -45.67 12.09
N ALA A 6 48.01 -45.20 10.89
CA ALA A 6 46.74 -44.68 10.40
C ALA A 6 45.96 -45.82 9.72
N ILE A 7 44.82 -46.14 10.28
CA ILE A 7 43.85 -47.10 9.71
C ILE A 7 42.98 -46.34 8.75
N CYS A 8 43.08 -46.64 7.45
CA CYS A 8 42.15 -46.23 6.45
C CYS A 8 40.87 -47.08 6.51
N LEU A 9 39.77 -46.48 6.93
CA LEU A 9 38.45 -47.06 6.82
C LEU A 9 37.77 -46.57 5.54
N SER A 10 37.74 -47.41 4.54
CA SER A 10 37.01 -47.18 3.29
C SER A 10 35.52 -47.40 3.51
N ALA A 11 34.74 -46.33 3.61
CA ALA A 11 33.29 -46.38 3.56
C ALA A 11 32.84 -46.21 2.11
N ALA A 12 32.33 -47.24 1.51
CA ALA A 12 31.64 -47.22 0.23
C ALA A 12 30.30 -46.54 0.42
N LEU A 13 30.15 -45.28 -0.07
CA LEU A 13 28.87 -44.65 -0.20
C LEU A 13 28.19 -45.16 -1.47
N ALA A 14 27.13 -45.92 -1.28
CA ALA A 14 26.17 -46.22 -2.36
C ALA A 14 25.49 -44.93 -2.78
N ALA A 15 25.79 -44.45 -3.99
CA ALA A 15 25.08 -43.36 -4.63
C ALA A 15 23.68 -43.89 -5.08
N SER A 16 22.67 -43.68 -4.26
CA SER A 16 21.30 -43.78 -4.68
C SER A 16 21.02 -42.59 -5.59
N MET A 17 20.97 -42.81 -6.90
CA MET A 17 20.42 -41.86 -7.87
C MET A 17 18.96 -41.74 -7.59
N LEU A 18 18.58 -40.68 -6.86
CA LEU A 18 17.24 -40.13 -6.92
C LEU A 18 17.11 -39.45 -8.28
N VAL A 19 16.49 -40.16 -9.22
CA VAL A 19 15.90 -39.55 -10.41
C VAL A 19 14.74 -38.71 -9.92
N GLY A 20 15.03 -37.47 -9.56
CA GLY A 20 14.03 -36.44 -9.39
C GLY A 20 13.46 -36.15 -10.77
N CYS A 21 12.18 -36.45 -11.00
CA CYS A 21 11.43 -35.89 -12.12
C CYS A 21 11.58 -34.37 -12.04
N GLY A 22 12.36 -33.79 -12.94
CA GLY A 22 12.43 -32.37 -13.18
C GLY A 22 11.14 -31.92 -13.86
N GLY A 23 10.10 -31.68 -13.07
CA GLY A 23 9.08 -30.72 -13.47
C GLY A 23 9.73 -29.34 -13.31
N ASN A 24 9.77 -28.53 -14.34
CA ASN A 24 9.94 -27.09 -14.23
C ASN A 24 8.75 -26.57 -13.40
N ASN A 25 8.88 -26.56 -12.09
CA ASN A 25 8.01 -25.77 -11.26
C ASN A 25 8.43 -24.32 -11.45
N GLU A 26 7.91 -23.66 -12.49
CA GLU A 26 7.96 -22.21 -12.55
C GLU A 26 7.37 -21.69 -11.25
N LYS A 27 8.13 -20.88 -10.52
CA LYS A 27 7.70 -20.32 -9.27
C LYS A 27 6.50 -19.42 -9.52
N VAL A 28 5.41 -19.62 -8.80
CA VAL A 28 4.21 -18.80 -8.92
C VAL A 28 4.53 -17.41 -8.38
N THR A 29 4.37 -16.39 -9.20
CA THR A 29 4.54 -14.97 -8.86
C THR A 29 3.17 -14.29 -8.72
N ALA A 30 3.14 -13.02 -8.37
CA ALA A 30 1.92 -12.22 -8.33
C ALA A 30 1.69 -11.50 -9.67
N LYS A 31 0.44 -11.38 -10.09
CA LYS A 31 0.00 -10.69 -11.31
C LYS A 31 -1.12 -9.72 -10.95
N VAL A 32 -0.99 -8.45 -11.37
CA VAL A 32 -2.08 -7.46 -11.29
C VAL A 32 -3.00 -7.63 -12.49
N ILE A 33 -4.30 -7.64 -12.25
CA ILE A 33 -5.31 -7.50 -13.32
C ILE A 33 -5.43 -6.00 -13.61
N ASP A 34 -5.00 -5.59 -14.80
CA ASP A 34 -4.92 -4.18 -15.21
C ASP A 34 -6.30 -3.61 -15.62
N ILE A 35 -7.22 -3.67 -14.67
CA ILE A 35 -8.59 -3.16 -14.78
C ILE A 35 -8.94 -2.47 -13.47
N ASP A 36 -9.31 -1.20 -13.55
CA ASP A 36 -9.74 -0.40 -12.41
C ASP A 36 -11.14 -0.83 -11.96
N LEU A 37 -11.29 -1.23 -10.70
CA LEU A 37 -12.55 -1.69 -10.13
C LEU A 37 -13.41 -0.56 -9.57
N THR A 38 -12.76 0.56 -9.20
CA THR A 38 -13.39 1.73 -8.56
C THR A 38 -12.88 3.01 -9.21
N ASN A 39 -13.51 4.13 -8.86
CA ASN A 39 -13.03 5.46 -9.19
C ASN A 39 -12.99 6.27 -7.89
N GLU A 40 -11.82 6.65 -7.45
CA GLU A 40 -11.55 7.24 -6.16
C GLU A 40 -10.71 8.51 -6.28
N GLU A 41 -10.80 9.37 -5.27
CA GLU A 41 -9.97 10.56 -5.16
C GLU A 41 -9.23 10.55 -3.83
N TYR A 42 -7.90 10.76 -3.87
CA TYR A 42 -7.09 10.97 -2.68
C TYR A 42 -7.06 12.43 -2.30
N ALA A 43 -7.21 12.68 -1.00
CA ALA A 43 -7.06 13.97 -0.38
C ALA A 43 -6.40 13.83 0.99
N PHE A 44 -5.95 14.93 1.58
CA PHE A 44 -5.41 14.94 2.94
C PHE A 44 -6.53 15.22 3.94
N GLY A 45 -6.42 14.63 5.11
CA GLY A 45 -7.40 14.81 6.18
C GLY A 45 -6.86 15.78 7.24
N VAL A 46 -7.46 16.97 7.37
CA VAL A 46 -7.06 17.99 8.35
C VAL A 46 -7.94 17.92 9.59
N ASP A 47 -7.39 18.24 10.76
CA ASP A 47 -8.14 18.36 12.01
C ASP A 47 -9.29 19.38 11.86
N LYS A 48 -10.49 18.96 12.24
CA LYS A 48 -11.71 19.79 12.16
C LYS A 48 -11.63 21.07 12.99
N GLU A 49 -10.80 21.08 14.00
CA GLU A 49 -10.55 22.26 14.84
C GLU A 49 -9.49 23.21 14.24
N GLN A 50 -8.94 22.88 13.05
CA GLN A 50 -7.91 23.67 12.35
C GLN A 50 -8.38 24.11 10.95
N PRO A 51 -9.47 24.90 10.83
CA PRO A 51 -9.98 25.34 9.51
C PRO A 51 -9.00 26.23 8.75
N GLU A 52 -8.16 27.01 9.46
CA GLU A 52 -7.13 27.84 8.82
C GLU A 52 -6.04 26.99 8.19
N LEU A 53 -5.64 25.87 8.82
CA LEU A 53 -4.72 24.90 8.20
C LEU A 53 -5.34 24.27 6.95
N LEU A 54 -6.64 23.95 6.97
CA LEU A 54 -7.34 23.43 5.80
C LEU A 54 -7.25 24.40 4.60
N ASP A 55 -7.51 25.69 4.85
CA ASP A 55 -7.42 26.72 3.81
C ASP A 55 -5.98 26.84 3.27
N GLU A 56 -4.98 26.87 4.15
CA GLU A 56 -3.56 26.93 3.78
C GLU A 56 -3.12 25.71 2.97
N VAL A 57 -3.59 24.50 3.32
CA VAL A 57 -3.29 23.27 2.58
C VAL A 57 -3.97 23.27 1.21
N ASN A 58 -5.23 23.73 1.09
CA ASN A 58 -5.91 23.83 -0.18
C ASN A 58 -5.23 24.84 -1.12
N ASP A 59 -4.85 26.01 -0.61
CA ASP A 59 -4.07 27.00 -1.37
C ASP A 59 -2.72 26.42 -1.83
N PHE A 60 -2.08 25.61 -0.98
CA PHE A 60 -0.84 24.94 -1.33
C PHE A 60 -1.05 23.88 -2.41
N ILE A 61 -2.08 23.01 -2.29
CA ILE A 61 -2.42 22.01 -3.31
C ILE A 61 -2.71 22.69 -4.65
N ALA A 62 -3.48 23.77 -4.64
CA ALA A 62 -3.76 24.54 -5.86
C ALA A 62 -2.47 25.08 -6.50
N SER A 63 -1.54 25.59 -5.69
CA SER A 63 -0.28 26.15 -6.18
C SER A 63 0.63 25.10 -6.82
N ILE A 64 0.80 23.91 -6.19
CA ILE A 64 1.65 22.83 -6.72
C ILE A 64 1.05 22.14 -7.96
N LYS A 65 -0.29 22.23 -8.11
CA LYS A 65 -0.95 21.81 -9.35
C LYS A 65 -0.73 22.81 -10.49
N GLU A 66 -0.85 24.10 -10.19
CA GLU A 66 -0.74 25.16 -11.20
C GLU A 66 0.69 25.29 -11.73
N ASP A 67 1.70 25.18 -10.88
CA ASP A 67 3.11 25.34 -11.26
C ASP A 67 3.76 24.05 -11.77
N GLY A 68 3.07 22.89 -11.70
CA GLY A 68 3.53 21.59 -12.17
C GLY A 68 4.36 20.80 -11.15
N THR A 69 4.58 21.31 -9.94
CA THR A 69 5.34 20.62 -8.88
C THR A 69 4.72 19.27 -8.53
N LEU A 70 3.36 19.16 -8.48
CA LEU A 70 2.69 17.90 -8.21
C LEU A 70 2.99 16.86 -9.29
N ASP A 71 2.94 17.26 -10.56
CA ASP A 71 3.25 16.38 -11.69
C ASP A 71 4.73 15.94 -11.65
N GLU A 72 5.65 16.84 -11.29
CA GLU A 72 7.07 16.50 -11.12
C GLU A 72 7.28 15.48 -10.00
N ILE A 73 6.62 15.65 -8.86
CA ILE A 73 6.67 14.67 -7.76
C ILE A 73 6.10 13.33 -8.24
N CYS A 74 4.90 13.29 -8.79
CA CYS A 74 4.27 12.05 -9.27
C CYS A 74 5.17 11.34 -10.30
N ASN A 75 5.76 12.08 -11.24
CA ASN A 75 6.63 11.51 -12.27
C ASN A 75 7.90 10.87 -11.71
N LYS A 76 8.44 11.36 -10.57
CA LYS A 76 9.58 10.70 -9.91
C LYS A 76 9.25 9.25 -9.50
N TYR A 77 8.00 8.99 -9.13
CA TYR A 77 7.56 7.69 -8.59
C TYR A 77 6.92 6.77 -9.64
N PHE A 78 6.33 7.33 -10.69
CA PHE A 78 5.68 6.56 -11.76
C PHE A 78 6.55 6.35 -12.99
N SER A 79 7.74 6.93 -13.03
CA SER A 79 8.71 6.84 -14.12
C SER A 79 10.10 6.47 -13.57
N ASP A 80 11.15 6.69 -14.36
CA ASP A 80 12.54 6.41 -13.97
C ASP A 80 13.19 7.55 -13.14
N GLY A 81 12.42 8.25 -12.30
CA GLY A 81 12.93 9.31 -11.45
C GLY A 81 13.70 8.79 -10.23
N GLU A 82 14.40 9.69 -9.56
CA GLU A 82 15.11 9.38 -8.32
C GLU A 82 14.33 9.98 -7.13
N PRO A 83 13.59 9.17 -6.34
CA PRO A 83 12.89 9.62 -5.13
C PRO A 83 13.86 10.21 -4.10
N GLU A 84 13.44 11.29 -3.44
CA GLU A 84 14.23 11.95 -2.42
C GLU A 84 13.80 11.50 -1.01
N ALA A 85 14.80 11.36 -0.13
CA ALA A 85 14.56 10.99 1.27
C ALA A 85 13.98 12.17 2.06
N VAL A 86 12.86 11.95 2.72
CA VAL A 86 12.23 12.90 3.63
C VAL A 86 12.59 12.56 5.07
N LYS A 87 13.07 13.54 5.81
CA LYS A 87 13.46 13.40 7.21
C LYS A 87 12.33 13.84 8.12
N SER A 88 12.07 13.06 9.16
CA SER A 88 11.19 13.44 10.25
C SER A 88 12.00 13.98 11.42
N ALA A 89 11.59 15.13 11.96
CA ALA A 89 12.07 15.59 13.24
C ALA A 89 11.46 14.76 14.38
N LYS A 90 11.97 14.96 15.59
CA LYS A 90 11.33 14.41 16.78
C LYS A 90 10.19 15.34 17.22
N LEU A 91 9.10 14.75 17.64
CA LEU A 91 7.99 15.49 18.23
C LEU A 91 8.46 16.27 19.47
N ASP A 92 8.22 17.57 19.45
CA ASP A 92 8.54 18.50 20.53
C ASP A 92 7.43 19.58 20.62
N THR A 93 6.52 19.40 21.53
CA THR A 93 5.34 20.27 21.71
C THR A 93 5.68 21.72 22.09
N THR A 94 6.95 22.04 22.30
CA THR A 94 7.43 23.43 22.53
C THR A 94 7.85 24.14 21.25
N LYS A 95 7.89 23.41 20.12
CA LYS A 95 8.26 23.93 18.80
C LYS A 95 7.04 24.10 17.91
N ASP A 96 7.19 24.93 16.90
CA ASP A 96 6.21 25.04 15.82
C ASP A 96 6.48 23.93 14.80
N GLN A 97 5.69 22.85 14.84
CA GLN A 97 5.85 21.66 14.04
C GLN A 97 4.56 21.37 13.28
N LEU A 98 4.71 20.81 12.08
CA LEU A 98 3.61 20.15 11.35
C LEU A 98 3.69 18.66 11.64
N VAL A 99 2.72 18.11 12.34
CA VAL A 99 2.69 16.69 12.71
C VAL A 99 1.77 15.95 11.76
N VAL A 100 2.37 15.11 10.93
CA VAL A 100 1.71 14.34 9.86
C VAL A 100 1.51 12.90 10.32
N ALA A 101 0.25 12.44 10.31
CA ALA A 101 -0.08 11.02 10.50
C ALA A 101 -0.01 10.28 9.16
N THR A 102 0.65 9.12 9.13
CA THR A 102 0.79 8.32 7.92
C THR A 102 0.86 6.82 8.24
N ASN A 103 0.75 5.97 7.20
CA ASN A 103 1.04 4.54 7.26
C ASN A 103 2.08 4.18 6.21
N ALA A 104 3.37 4.36 6.54
CA ALA A 104 4.49 4.28 5.60
C ALA A 104 4.82 2.82 5.16
N ALA A 105 3.83 2.15 4.59
CA ALA A 105 3.90 0.81 3.98
C ALA A 105 3.09 0.75 2.67
N PHE A 106 2.91 1.90 1.98
CA PHE A 106 2.02 2.07 0.84
C PHE A 106 2.74 2.76 -0.34
N GLU A 107 3.80 2.12 -0.86
CA GLU A 107 4.55 2.60 -2.03
C GLU A 107 3.65 2.70 -3.27
N PRO A 108 3.65 3.81 -4.04
CA PRO A 108 4.62 4.90 -4.06
C PRO A 108 4.23 6.16 -3.23
N PHE A 109 3.15 6.14 -2.45
CA PHE A 109 2.66 7.33 -1.74
C PHE A 109 3.41 7.61 -0.44
N GLU A 110 3.55 6.59 0.42
CA GLU A 110 4.29 6.69 1.67
C GLU A 110 4.93 5.34 2.03
N TYR A 111 6.23 5.35 2.20
CA TYR A 111 6.98 4.15 2.57
C TYR A 111 8.32 4.51 3.22
N THR A 112 8.99 3.52 3.81
CA THR A 112 10.29 3.71 4.44
C THR A 112 11.39 2.93 3.72
N LYS A 113 12.60 3.53 3.65
CA LYS A 113 13.86 2.83 3.36
C LYS A 113 14.86 3.14 4.46
N GLY A 114 15.13 2.17 5.31
CA GLY A 114 15.91 2.40 6.53
C GLY A 114 15.16 3.25 7.54
N GLU A 115 15.74 4.40 7.91
CA GLU A 115 15.13 5.35 8.85
C GLU A 115 14.45 6.54 8.14
N ASP A 116 14.50 6.58 6.82
CA ASP A 116 13.98 7.69 6.03
C ASP A 116 12.64 7.35 5.40
N TYR A 117 11.84 8.40 5.23
CA TYR A 117 10.55 8.33 4.54
C TYR A 117 10.72 8.69 3.06
N TYR A 118 9.89 8.10 2.23
CA TYR A 118 9.81 8.34 0.79
C TYR A 118 8.34 8.29 0.37
N GLY A 119 8.05 8.86 -0.77
CA GLY A 119 6.73 8.76 -1.38
C GLY A 119 6.16 10.12 -1.74
N ILE A 120 5.15 10.09 -2.60
CA ILE A 120 4.45 11.28 -3.10
C ILE A 120 3.94 12.11 -1.93
N ASP A 121 3.23 11.49 -0.99
CA ASP A 121 2.65 12.16 0.18
C ASP A 121 3.74 12.73 1.09
N MET A 122 4.86 12.01 1.23
CA MET A 122 5.95 12.45 2.09
C MET A 122 6.71 13.65 1.48
N GLU A 123 6.93 13.68 0.16
CA GLU A 123 7.51 14.86 -0.51
C GLU A 123 6.56 16.06 -0.43
N ILE A 124 5.26 15.86 -0.63
CA ILE A 124 4.24 16.91 -0.46
C ILE A 124 4.25 17.42 0.99
N ALA A 125 4.32 16.53 1.98
CA ALA A 125 4.39 16.91 3.40
C ALA A 125 5.62 17.76 3.73
N SER A 126 6.77 17.42 3.13
CA SER A 126 8.01 18.20 3.29
C SER A 126 7.88 19.61 2.74
N LEU A 127 7.34 19.74 1.53
CA LEU A 127 7.12 21.05 0.89
C LEU A 127 6.05 21.87 1.63
N LEU A 128 4.99 21.23 2.12
CA LEU A 128 3.97 21.88 2.93
C LEU A 128 4.56 22.43 4.24
N ALA A 129 5.35 21.63 4.96
CA ALA A 129 6.00 22.07 6.18
C ALA A 129 6.93 23.26 5.93
N GLU A 130 7.72 23.25 4.83
CA GLU A 130 8.56 24.36 4.41
C GLU A 130 7.71 25.62 4.10
N LYS A 131 6.62 25.46 3.37
CA LYS A 131 5.68 26.56 3.03
C LYS A 131 5.11 27.22 4.27
N LEU A 132 4.75 26.41 5.28
CA LEU A 132 4.20 26.87 6.56
C LEU A 132 5.28 27.39 7.52
N GLY A 133 6.57 27.22 7.20
CA GLY A 133 7.69 27.58 8.08
C GLY A 133 7.79 26.70 9.32
N LYS A 134 7.26 25.47 9.27
CA LYS A 134 7.21 24.51 10.37
C LYS A 134 8.24 23.39 10.19
N GLU A 135 8.68 22.80 11.31
CA GLU A 135 9.50 21.59 11.30
C GLU A 135 8.59 20.36 11.07
N LEU A 136 8.91 19.52 10.07
CA LEU A 136 8.11 18.33 9.76
C LEU A 136 8.33 17.22 10.77
N VAL A 137 7.25 16.70 11.34
CA VAL A 137 7.21 15.48 12.14
C VAL A 137 6.29 14.47 11.46
N ILE A 138 6.78 13.24 11.23
CA ILE A 138 5.99 12.15 10.64
C ILE A 138 5.75 11.09 11.69
N GLU A 139 4.48 10.87 12.03
CA GLU A 139 4.03 9.84 12.94
C GLU A 139 3.48 8.65 12.13
N ASN A 140 4.30 7.59 12.05
CA ASN A 140 3.95 6.36 11.33
C ASN A 140 3.14 5.42 12.24
N MET A 141 1.97 4.99 11.78
CA MET A 141 1.05 4.16 12.55
C MET A 141 0.25 3.19 11.66
N ASP A 142 -0.57 2.32 12.26
CA ASP A 142 -1.51 1.49 11.51
C ASP A 142 -2.52 2.37 10.76
N PHE A 143 -2.88 1.98 9.54
CA PHE A 143 -3.69 2.81 8.64
C PHE A 143 -5.05 3.20 9.24
N ASP A 144 -5.71 2.27 9.92
CA ASP A 144 -7.00 2.48 10.59
C ASP A 144 -6.94 3.49 11.76
N ALA A 145 -5.74 3.82 12.24
CA ALA A 145 -5.53 4.82 13.29
C ALA A 145 -5.24 6.23 12.76
N VAL A 146 -4.92 6.39 11.47
CA VAL A 146 -4.42 7.64 10.89
C VAL A 146 -5.41 8.79 11.09
N CYS A 147 -6.64 8.69 10.56
CA CYS A 147 -7.66 9.74 10.70
C CYS A 147 -8.07 9.96 12.16
N LEU A 148 -8.12 8.88 12.96
CA LEU A 148 -8.44 8.97 14.40
C LEU A 148 -7.39 9.76 15.17
N SER A 149 -6.09 9.63 14.83
CA SER A 149 -5.02 10.38 15.49
C SER A 149 -5.15 11.89 15.27
N VAL A 150 -5.60 12.31 14.10
CA VAL A 150 -5.89 13.70 13.75
C VAL A 150 -7.10 14.21 14.55
N SER A 151 -8.22 13.47 14.58
CA SER A 151 -9.39 13.86 15.37
C SER A 151 -9.14 13.94 16.88
N GLN A 152 -8.09 13.25 17.36
CA GLN A 152 -7.64 13.31 18.76
C GLN A 152 -6.61 14.43 18.99
N GLN A 153 -6.33 15.26 17.99
CA GLN A 153 -5.35 16.35 18.05
C GLN A 153 -3.93 15.89 18.42
N LYS A 154 -3.60 14.65 18.06
CA LYS A 154 -2.24 14.10 18.20
C LYS A 154 -1.37 14.43 16.98
N CYS A 155 -2.03 14.58 15.83
CA CYS A 155 -1.46 15.00 14.57
C CYS A 155 -2.34 16.12 14.00
N ASP A 156 -1.74 16.99 13.17
CA ASP A 156 -2.45 18.10 12.53
C ASP A 156 -3.16 17.65 11.25
N ILE A 157 -2.54 16.73 10.53
CA ILE A 157 -2.98 16.31 9.19
C ILE A 157 -2.66 14.84 8.94
N ALA A 158 -3.54 14.16 8.25
CA ALA A 158 -3.38 12.79 7.75
C ALA A 158 -2.97 12.81 6.27
N MET A 159 -1.82 12.21 5.94
CA MET A 159 -1.29 12.10 4.59
C MET A 159 -0.86 10.63 4.39
N ALA A 160 -1.73 9.84 3.74
CA ALA A 160 -1.60 8.38 3.69
C ALA A 160 -2.40 7.75 2.52
N GLY A 161 -2.36 8.35 1.31
CA GLY A 161 -3.15 7.88 0.18
C GLY A 161 -4.64 7.75 0.52
N LEU A 162 -5.21 8.76 1.16
CA LEU A 162 -6.55 8.67 1.75
C LEU A 162 -7.64 8.95 0.72
N THR A 163 -8.41 7.93 0.37
CA THR A 163 -9.66 8.11 -0.38
C THR A 163 -10.69 8.86 0.45
N ILE A 164 -11.30 9.89 -0.14
CA ILE A 164 -12.41 10.65 0.46
C ILE A 164 -13.61 9.72 0.66
N ASN A 165 -14.11 9.62 1.90
CA ASN A 165 -15.34 8.90 2.20
C ASN A 165 -15.99 9.39 3.51
N GLU A 166 -17.29 9.09 3.67
CA GLU A 166 -18.10 9.55 4.81
C GLU A 166 -17.61 9.00 6.16
N GLU A 167 -17.06 7.78 6.20
CA GLU A 167 -16.52 7.20 7.43
C GLU A 167 -15.32 8.00 7.95
N ARG A 168 -14.41 8.40 7.05
CA ARG A 168 -13.24 9.21 7.40
C ARG A 168 -13.62 10.66 7.70
N GLU A 169 -14.65 11.19 7.02
CA GLU A 169 -15.18 12.53 7.30
C GLU A 169 -15.73 12.69 8.71
N LYS A 170 -16.03 11.61 9.43
CA LYS A 170 -16.36 11.66 10.87
C LYS A 170 -15.19 12.16 11.71
N TYR A 171 -13.96 11.94 11.27
CA TYR A 171 -12.73 12.22 11.99
C TYR A 171 -11.99 13.46 11.49
N VAL A 172 -11.98 13.72 10.19
CA VAL A 172 -11.21 14.78 9.54
C VAL A 172 -12.08 15.61 8.60
N THR A 173 -11.59 16.79 8.21
CA THR A 173 -12.08 17.52 7.04
C THR A 173 -11.10 17.29 5.90
N PHE A 174 -11.58 16.80 4.76
CA PHE A 174 -10.74 16.58 3.60
C PHE A 174 -10.39 17.88 2.89
N THR A 175 -9.18 17.93 2.35
CA THR A 175 -8.73 18.96 1.40
C THR A 175 -9.33 18.72 0.02
N ASP A 176 -9.02 19.61 -0.93
CA ASP A 176 -9.16 19.30 -2.35
C ASP A 176 -8.35 18.05 -2.70
N SER A 177 -8.87 17.22 -3.62
CA SER A 177 -8.18 16.01 -4.06
C SER A 177 -6.88 16.34 -4.80
N TYR A 178 -5.85 15.52 -4.65
CA TYR A 178 -4.57 15.69 -5.35
C TYR A 178 -4.26 14.56 -6.33
N TYR A 179 -4.94 13.41 -6.23
CA TYR A 179 -4.68 12.23 -7.05
C TYR A 179 -5.96 11.43 -7.31
N SER A 180 -6.10 10.89 -8.53
CA SER A 180 -7.18 9.95 -8.86
C SER A 180 -6.70 8.53 -8.70
N ALA A 181 -7.44 7.71 -7.97
CA ALA A 181 -7.09 6.35 -7.59
C ALA A 181 -8.16 5.33 -7.97
N SER A 182 -7.82 4.07 -7.87
CA SER A 182 -8.74 2.95 -8.10
C SER A 182 -8.26 1.71 -7.37
N GLN A 183 -9.14 0.74 -7.10
CA GLN A 183 -8.78 -0.59 -6.63
C GLN A 183 -8.46 -1.51 -7.81
N ARG A 184 -7.52 -2.44 -7.61
CA ARG A 184 -7.20 -3.52 -8.56
C ARG A 184 -7.10 -4.86 -7.88
N LEU A 185 -7.31 -5.91 -8.68
CA LEU A 185 -7.19 -7.30 -8.26
C LEU A 185 -5.76 -7.80 -8.51
N ILE A 186 -5.15 -8.44 -7.50
CA ILE A 186 -3.90 -9.21 -7.63
C ILE A 186 -4.24 -10.69 -7.52
N VAL A 187 -3.71 -11.47 -8.45
CA VAL A 187 -3.90 -12.93 -8.53
C VAL A 187 -2.57 -13.66 -8.64
N PRO A 188 -2.49 -14.96 -8.33
CA PRO A 188 -1.34 -15.78 -8.67
C PRO A 188 -1.09 -15.78 -10.19
N SER A 189 0.16 -15.72 -10.64
CA SER A 189 0.50 -15.61 -12.08
C SER A 189 0.02 -16.79 -12.94
N ASN A 190 -0.20 -17.94 -12.33
CA ASN A 190 -0.75 -19.14 -12.98
C ASN A 190 -2.29 -19.19 -12.97
N ASP A 191 -2.96 -18.24 -12.34
CA ASP A 191 -4.43 -18.11 -12.41
C ASP A 191 -4.81 -17.38 -13.72
N THR A 192 -5.64 -18.02 -14.52
CA THR A 192 -6.11 -17.50 -15.82
C THR A 192 -7.59 -17.10 -15.78
N ALA A 193 -8.24 -17.17 -14.62
CA ALA A 193 -9.68 -16.93 -14.49
C ALA A 193 -10.09 -15.51 -14.94
N PHE A 194 -9.19 -14.54 -14.84
CA PHE A 194 -9.46 -13.13 -15.16
C PHE A 194 -8.83 -12.64 -16.47
N ASP A 195 -8.12 -13.51 -17.21
CA ASP A 195 -7.37 -13.11 -18.42
C ASP A 195 -8.28 -12.61 -19.57
N ASP A 196 -9.53 -13.04 -19.61
CA ASP A 196 -10.51 -12.63 -20.62
C ASP A 196 -11.31 -11.38 -20.22
N CYS A 197 -11.16 -10.86 -18.98
CA CYS A 197 -11.85 -9.68 -18.51
C CYS A 197 -11.37 -8.43 -19.24
N LYS A 198 -12.31 -7.52 -19.56
CA LYS A 198 -12.04 -6.27 -20.28
C LYS A 198 -12.64 -5.04 -19.59
N SER A 199 -13.40 -5.25 -18.53
CA SER A 199 -14.08 -4.22 -17.78
C SER A 199 -14.17 -4.57 -16.31
N ALA A 200 -14.44 -3.58 -15.47
CA ALA A 200 -14.73 -3.77 -14.05
C ALA A 200 -15.90 -4.75 -13.85
N ASP A 201 -16.95 -4.63 -14.67
CA ASP A 201 -18.11 -5.52 -14.62
C ASP A 201 -17.74 -6.98 -14.88
N ASP A 202 -16.81 -7.26 -15.81
CA ASP A 202 -16.34 -8.62 -16.07
C ASP A 202 -15.61 -9.20 -14.85
N VAL A 203 -14.75 -8.39 -14.21
CA VAL A 203 -14.03 -8.80 -13.00
C VAL A 203 -15.01 -9.00 -11.84
N ALA A 204 -15.92 -8.06 -11.63
CA ALA A 204 -16.93 -8.12 -10.58
C ALA A 204 -17.83 -9.37 -10.75
N ALA A 205 -18.25 -9.69 -11.98
CA ALA A 205 -19.04 -10.88 -12.26
C ALA A 205 -18.31 -12.18 -11.85
N LYS A 206 -17.00 -12.28 -12.13
CA LYS A 206 -16.19 -13.43 -11.72
C LYS A 206 -15.95 -13.48 -10.21
N LEU A 207 -15.74 -12.34 -9.56
CA LEU A 207 -15.61 -12.25 -8.11
C LEU A 207 -16.92 -12.64 -7.40
N ALA A 208 -18.07 -12.34 -8.00
CA ALA A 208 -19.40 -12.74 -7.49
C ALA A 208 -19.65 -14.26 -7.57
N GLU A 209 -18.90 -15.02 -8.38
CA GLU A 209 -18.96 -16.47 -8.45
C GLU A 209 -18.15 -17.18 -7.36
N LEU A 210 -17.32 -16.44 -6.60
CA LEU A 210 -16.53 -16.95 -5.50
C LEU A 210 -17.45 -17.52 -4.39
N LYS A 211 -16.87 -18.39 -3.57
CA LYS A 211 -17.59 -19.06 -2.47
C LYS A 211 -17.14 -18.49 -1.13
N GLU A 212 -17.92 -18.68 -0.10
CA GLU A 212 -17.58 -18.35 1.28
C GLU A 212 -16.26 -19.01 1.76
N SER A 213 -15.86 -20.13 1.13
CA SER A 213 -14.56 -20.77 1.40
C SER A 213 -13.36 -20.05 0.79
N ASP A 214 -13.59 -19.25 -0.25
CA ASP A 214 -12.56 -18.48 -0.92
C ASP A 214 -12.22 -17.22 -0.08
N LYS A 215 -10.99 -16.74 -0.21
CA LYS A 215 -10.52 -15.68 0.64
C LYS A 215 -9.89 -14.57 -0.20
N ILE A 216 -10.23 -13.33 0.10
CA ILE A 216 -9.61 -12.15 -0.49
C ILE A 216 -8.90 -11.36 0.61
N GLY A 217 -7.59 -11.13 0.43
CA GLY A 217 -6.78 -10.29 1.30
C GLY A 217 -6.94 -8.83 0.97
N VAL A 218 -6.99 -8.00 2.00
CA VAL A 218 -7.07 -6.54 1.91
C VAL A 218 -6.23 -5.90 3.01
N GLN A 219 -5.82 -4.65 2.83
CA GLN A 219 -5.29 -3.90 3.95
C GLN A 219 -6.45 -3.39 4.83
N GLN A 220 -6.28 -3.46 6.14
CA GLN A 220 -7.30 -3.07 7.11
C GLN A 220 -7.64 -1.58 7.00
N GLY A 221 -8.95 -1.24 6.99
CA GLY A 221 -9.46 0.14 6.96
C GLY A 221 -9.41 0.81 5.58
N THR A 222 -9.07 0.07 4.50
CA THR A 222 -8.98 0.62 3.14
C THR A 222 -10.27 0.44 2.35
N THR A 223 -10.38 1.15 1.22
CA THR A 223 -11.49 0.98 0.25
C THR A 223 -11.55 -0.46 -0.27
N GLY A 224 -10.40 -1.13 -0.43
CA GLY A 224 -10.37 -2.56 -0.78
C GLY A 224 -11.10 -3.45 0.22
N GLN A 225 -11.02 -3.15 1.52
CA GLN A 225 -11.82 -3.87 2.52
C GLN A 225 -13.31 -3.62 2.33
N TYR A 226 -13.72 -2.36 2.15
CA TYR A 226 -15.13 -2.00 1.93
C TYR A 226 -15.68 -2.66 0.65
N TYR A 227 -14.88 -2.74 -0.41
CA TYR A 227 -15.27 -3.41 -1.65
C TYR A 227 -15.57 -4.90 -1.43
N VAL A 228 -14.77 -5.59 -0.62
CA VAL A 228 -14.94 -7.02 -0.34
C VAL A 228 -16.08 -7.28 0.66
N GLU A 229 -16.15 -6.51 1.74
CA GLU A 229 -17.15 -6.70 2.80
C GLU A 229 -18.52 -6.12 2.46
N GLY A 230 -18.56 -5.13 1.57
CA GLY A 230 -19.73 -4.31 1.26
C GLY A 230 -19.71 -3.00 2.03
N SER A 231 -20.30 -1.97 1.43
CA SER A 231 -20.43 -0.64 2.04
C SER A 231 -21.63 0.09 1.44
N GLU A 232 -22.51 0.58 2.30
CA GLU A 232 -23.66 1.39 1.85
C GLU A 232 -23.21 2.73 1.28
N ASP A 233 -22.17 3.34 1.84
CA ASP A 233 -21.63 4.65 1.40
C ASP A 233 -21.04 4.61 -0.02
N TRP A 234 -20.63 3.42 -0.46
CA TRP A 234 -19.99 3.19 -1.76
C TRP A 234 -20.87 2.40 -2.75
N ASP A 235 -22.10 2.07 -2.36
CA ASP A 235 -22.94 1.15 -3.13
C ASP A 235 -22.25 -0.19 -3.46
N PHE A 236 -21.30 -0.62 -2.60
CA PHE A 236 -20.64 -1.91 -2.75
C PHE A 236 -21.50 -3.00 -2.13
N PRO A 237 -21.95 -3.99 -2.93
CA PRO A 237 -22.77 -5.08 -2.40
C PRO A 237 -21.98 -6.06 -1.54
N GLY A 238 -20.64 -5.97 -1.56
CA GLY A 238 -19.76 -6.97 -1.01
C GLY A 238 -19.63 -8.21 -1.90
N LEU A 239 -18.68 -9.08 -1.53
CA LEU A 239 -18.38 -10.29 -2.26
C LEU A 239 -18.72 -11.52 -1.42
N PRO A 240 -19.07 -12.68 -2.04
CA PRO A 240 -19.35 -13.92 -1.30
C PRO A 240 -18.11 -14.47 -0.58
N ALA A 241 -16.90 -14.15 -1.06
CA ALA A 241 -15.65 -14.60 -0.50
C ALA A 241 -15.39 -13.97 0.88
N LYS A 242 -14.67 -14.71 1.73
CA LYS A 242 -14.25 -14.19 3.03
C LYS A 242 -13.21 -13.10 2.91
N CYS A 243 -13.46 -11.93 3.48
CA CYS A 243 -12.47 -10.88 3.66
C CYS A 243 -11.44 -11.28 4.72
N VAL A 244 -10.14 -11.10 4.42
CA VAL A 244 -9.03 -11.31 5.35
C VAL A 244 -8.18 -10.05 5.39
N THR A 245 -8.14 -9.40 6.54
CA THR A 245 -7.46 -8.12 6.73
C THR A 245 -6.00 -8.30 7.15
N TYR A 246 -5.13 -7.44 6.60
CA TYR A 246 -3.69 -7.40 6.88
C TYR A 246 -3.28 -5.97 7.26
N LYS A 247 -2.12 -5.84 7.91
CA LYS A 247 -1.55 -4.52 8.26
C LYS A 247 -0.97 -3.78 7.04
N SER A 248 -0.63 -4.51 5.98
CA SER A 248 -0.15 -3.95 4.71
C SER A 248 -0.52 -4.84 3.53
N GLY A 249 -0.58 -4.25 2.32
CA GLY A 249 -0.79 -4.99 1.09
C GLY A 249 0.30 -6.04 0.81
N SER A 250 1.55 -5.74 1.15
CA SER A 250 2.67 -6.69 0.97
C SER A 250 2.47 -7.98 1.75
N LEU A 251 1.93 -7.91 2.97
CA LEU A 251 1.62 -9.10 3.77
C LEU A 251 0.49 -9.92 3.13
N ALA A 252 -0.53 -9.26 2.58
CA ALA A 252 -1.62 -9.93 1.88
C ALA A 252 -1.10 -10.68 0.64
N VAL A 253 -0.27 -10.02 -0.20
CA VAL A 253 0.31 -10.65 -1.40
C VAL A 253 1.22 -11.82 -1.04
N GLN A 254 2.06 -11.70 -0.01
CA GLN A 254 2.87 -12.82 0.46
C GLN A 254 2.01 -14.02 0.92
N ASP A 255 0.91 -13.75 1.60
CA ASP A 255 0.00 -14.80 2.09
C ASP A 255 -0.77 -15.47 0.94
N MET A 256 -1.10 -14.70 -0.12
CA MET A 256 -1.63 -15.23 -1.37
C MET A 256 -0.64 -16.18 -2.05
N LEU A 257 0.62 -15.80 -2.16
CA LEU A 257 1.67 -16.63 -2.78
C LEU A 257 1.99 -17.88 -1.95
N ASN A 258 1.75 -17.84 -0.63
CA ASN A 258 1.82 -19.01 0.24
C ASN A 258 0.59 -19.93 0.13
N GLY A 259 -0.45 -19.55 -0.61
CA GLY A 259 -1.67 -20.33 -0.84
C GLY A 259 -2.66 -20.28 0.33
N ASN A 260 -2.55 -19.33 1.24
CA ASN A 260 -3.45 -19.19 2.39
C ASN A 260 -4.72 -18.39 2.04
N ILE A 261 -4.64 -17.51 1.04
CA ILE A 261 -5.74 -16.76 0.45
C ILE A 261 -5.68 -16.86 -1.08
N ASN A 262 -6.79 -16.55 -1.77
CA ASN A 262 -6.90 -16.71 -3.21
C ASN A 262 -6.41 -15.46 -3.97
N TYR A 263 -6.85 -14.28 -3.55
CA TYR A 263 -6.64 -13.01 -4.23
C TYR A 263 -6.35 -11.89 -3.25
N VAL A 264 -5.90 -10.75 -3.78
CA VAL A 264 -5.76 -9.50 -3.02
C VAL A 264 -6.44 -8.36 -3.78
N ILE A 265 -7.16 -7.50 -3.07
CA ILE A 265 -7.67 -6.23 -3.61
C ILE A 265 -6.98 -5.09 -2.88
N ILE A 266 -6.37 -4.19 -3.64
CA ILE A 266 -5.65 -3.02 -3.15
C ILE A 266 -5.59 -1.97 -4.27
N ASP A 267 -5.23 -0.74 -3.92
CA ASP A 267 -5.10 0.39 -4.85
C ASP A 267 -4.10 0.09 -5.98
N ALA A 268 -4.38 0.62 -7.17
CA ALA A 268 -3.70 0.27 -8.42
C ALA A 268 -2.18 0.51 -8.38
N ALA A 269 -1.75 1.67 -7.87
CA ALA A 269 -0.33 1.99 -7.82
C ALA A 269 0.42 1.12 -6.80
N PRO A 270 -0.03 0.96 -5.55
CA PRO A 270 0.52 -0.02 -4.61
C PRO A 270 0.47 -1.47 -5.10
N ALA A 271 -0.59 -1.88 -5.81
CA ALA A 271 -0.64 -3.22 -6.40
C ALA A 271 0.56 -3.46 -7.32
N SER A 272 0.87 -2.51 -8.19
CA SER A 272 1.99 -2.58 -9.13
C SER A 272 3.35 -2.58 -8.40
N ALA A 273 3.54 -1.68 -7.45
CA ALA A 273 4.77 -1.57 -6.68
C ALA A 273 5.06 -2.86 -5.87
N ILE A 274 4.06 -3.34 -5.13
CA ILE A 274 4.17 -4.56 -4.30
C ILE A 274 4.47 -5.79 -5.17
N THR A 275 3.73 -5.97 -6.28
CA THR A 275 3.93 -7.15 -7.14
C THR A 275 5.30 -7.12 -7.79
N THR A 276 5.78 -5.97 -8.26
CA THR A 276 7.13 -5.81 -8.80
C THR A 276 8.17 -6.19 -7.77
N ALA A 277 8.14 -5.58 -6.58
CA ALA A 277 9.11 -5.81 -5.52
C ALA A 277 9.13 -7.27 -5.03
N ILE A 278 7.95 -7.89 -4.86
CA ILE A 278 7.86 -9.29 -4.41
C ILE A 278 8.37 -10.24 -5.49
N ASN A 279 8.05 -10.00 -6.75
CA ASN A 279 8.47 -10.87 -7.85
C ASN A 279 9.98 -10.81 -8.11
N GLU A 280 10.65 -9.67 -7.85
CA GLU A 280 12.10 -9.52 -7.99
C GLU A 280 12.90 -10.32 -6.95
N VAL A 281 12.36 -10.54 -5.76
CA VAL A 281 13.05 -11.27 -4.68
C VAL A 281 12.69 -12.75 -4.62
N GLN A 282 11.81 -13.20 -5.48
CA GLN A 282 11.41 -14.61 -5.62
C GLN A 282 12.31 -15.35 -6.61
#